data_150bddacee23b546815788b76b39891c
#
_entry.id   150bddacee23b546815788b76b39891c
#
_cell.length_a   1.000
_cell.length_b   1.000
_cell.length_c   1.000
_cell.angle_alpha   90.00
_cell.angle_beta   90.00
_cell.angle_gamma   90.00
#
_symmetry.space_group_name_H-M   'P 1'
#
loop_
_entity.id
_entity.type
_entity.pdbx_description
1 polymer ?
#
loop_
_entity_poly.entity_id
_entity_poly.type
_entity_poly.pdbx_seq_one_letter_code
_entity_poly.pdbx_strand_id
1 'polypeptide(L)'
;MKRIEILYQDANIIIIDKPEGLLSVPFEGCRVKTARDILEQVLRKKGEYSQKYRPLAVHRLDRDTSGVMMFATNERAQKIIMDSWHTLVKSRKYIALAENPTNFFKYGILPDSGIIDDSLSYNAYNIGYVAERGTMRGAGRGKDVRAVGIKTEKEISARTHFKIVKRSGRFTVFELELDTGRKNQIRAHLASKGYPIAGDKNYRAHSDPFGRMCLHARTLEYNDPWTGEEKKFEVPEPQEWWKV
;
A
#
# COMPACT_ATOMS: atom_id res chain seq x y z
N MET A 1 -8.12 -19.23 9.59
CA MET A 1 -6.84 -18.51 9.83
C MET A 1 -6.28 -18.15 8.47
N LYS A 2 -5.94 -16.87 8.23
CA LYS A 2 -5.37 -16.47 6.93
C LYS A 2 -4.02 -17.18 6.76
N ARG A 3 -3.81 -17.78 5.59
CA ARG A 3 -2.56 -18.48 5.24
C ARG A 3 -1.65 -17.50 4.51
N ILE A 4 -0.36 -17.52 4.81
CA ILE A 4 0.68 -16.78 4.08
C ILE A 4 1.41 -17.79 3.19
N GLU A 5 1.57 -17.45 1.93
CA GLU A 5 2.43 -18.16 0.99
C GLU A 5 3.82 -17.52 1.00
N ILE A 6 4.85 -18.35 1.13
CA ILE A 6 6.24 -17.93 0.98
C ILE A 6 6.61 -18.16 -0.50
N LEU A 7 6.87 -17.06 -1.22
CA LEU A 7 7.23 -17.09 -2.63
C LEU A 7 8.72 -17.35 -2.83
N TYR A 8 9.54 -16.88 -1.87
CA TYR A 8 10.99 -17.04 -1.89
C TYR A 8 11.55 -16.95 -0.48
N GLN A 9 12.63 -17.68 -0.22
CA GLN A 9 13.34 -17.67 1.05
C GLN A 9 14.81 -18.01 0.83
N ASP A 10 15.70 -17.21 1.43
CA ASP A 10 17.13 -17.49 1.51
C ASP A 10 17.69 -17.12 2.88
N ALA A 11 19.02 -17.05 3.02
CA ALA A 11 19.70 -16.71 4.28
C ALA A 11 19.39 -15.28 4.76
N ASN A 12 18.96 -14.37 3.89
CA ASN A 12 18.84 -12.94 4.16
C ASN A 12 17.42 -12.39 4.02
N ILE A 13 16.59 -13.01 3.15
CA ILE A 13 15.31 -12.47 2.71
C ILE A 13 14.23 -13.52 2.70
N ILE A 14 13.00 -13.12 3.02
CA ILE A 14 11.78 -13.88 2.79
C ILE A 14 10.80 -13.00 2.03
N ILE A 15 10.29 -13.47 0.90
CA ILE A 15 9.22 -12.84 0.12
C ILE A 15 7.95 -13.63 0.32
N ILE A 16 6.86 -12.94 0.62
CA ILE A 16 5.56 -13.54 0.85
C ILE A 16 4.49 -12.91 -0.05
N ASP A 17 3.42 -13.65 -0.32
CA ASP A 17 2.12 -13.08 -0.66
C ASP A 17 1.34 -12.80 0.62
N LYS A 18 1.18 -11.51 0.94
CA LYS A 18 0.40 -11.07 2.10
C LYS A 18 -1.09 -11.04 1.74
N PRO A 19 -1.95 -11.80 2.41
CA PRO A 19 -3.39 -11.69 2.18
C PRO A 19 -3.92 -10.33 2.66
N GLU A 20 -5.04 -9.89 2.08
CA GLU A 20 -5.79 -8.71 2.53
C GLU A 20 -6.30 -8.88 3.97
N GLY A 21 -6.63 -7.78 4.67
CA GLY A 21 -7.17 -7.78 6.03
C GLY A 21 -6.19 -8.24 7.11
N LEU A 22 -4.91 -8.44 6.77
CA LEU A 22 -3.84 -8.84 7.68
C LEU A 22 -2.84 -7.69 7.88
N LEU A 23 -2.62 -7.28 9.13
CA LEU A 23 -1.57 -6.31 9.45
C LEU A 23 -0.19 -6.87 9.08
N SER A 24 0.68 -6.02 8.56
CA SER A 24 2.06 -6.40 8.21
C SER A 24 2.89 -6.75 9.45
N VAL A 25 2.85 -5.86 10.44
CA VAL A 25 3.61 -5.95 11.69
C VAL A 25 2.74 -5.50 12.87
N PRO A 26 3.03 -5.96 14.10
CA PRO A 26 2.34 -5.49 15.29
C PRO A 26 2.69 -4.02 15.59
N PHE A 27 1.80 -3.35 16.30
CA PHE A 27 2.00 -2.04 16.92
C PHE A 27 1.71 -2.15 18.41
N GLU A 28 2.05 -1.14 19.18
CA GLU A 28 1.79 -1.09 20.63
C GLU A 28 0.30 -1.32 20.92
N GLY A 29 -0.01 -2.26 21.82
CA GLY A 29 -1.40 -2.66 22.11
C GLY A 29 -2.05 -3.60 21.09
N CYS A 30 -1.35 -4.03 20.03
CA CYS A 30 -1.87 -4.96 19.04
C CYS A 30 -2.17 -6.33 19.64
N ARG A 31 -3.44 -6.77 19.57
CA ARG A 31 -3.90 -8.07 20.08
C ARG A 31 -4.19 -9.10 18.99
N VAL A 32 -4.04 -8.70 17.72
CA VAL A 32 -4.31 -9.57 16.57
C VAL A 32 -3.00 -10.05 15.94
N LYS A 33 -3.02 -11.27 15.40
CA LYS A 33 -1.86 -11.80 14.68
C LYS A 33 -1.61 -11.00 13.41
N THR A 34 -0.34 -10.72 13.14
CA THR A 34 0.13 -10.01 11.96
C THR A 34 0.81 -10.96 10.97
N ALA A 35 1.16 -10.46 9.79
CA ALA A 35 1.91 -11.24 8.80
C ALA A 35 3.25 -11.73 9.37
N ARG A 36 3.95 -10.85 10.10
CA ARG A 36 5.19 -11.23 10.80
C ARG A 36 4.96 -12.39 11.78
N ASP A 37 3.91 -12.33 12.58
CA ASP A 37 3.65 -13.35 13.61
C ASP A 37 3.27 -14.70 12.99
N ILE A 38 2.51 -14.68 11.89
CA ILE A 38 2.15 -15.92 11.16
C ILE A 38 3.40 -16.50 10.48
N LEU A 39 4.22 -15.64 9.83
CA LEU A 39 5.46 -16.08 9.21
C LEU A 39 6.43 -16.69 10.24
N GLU A 40 6.56 -16.06 11.42
CA GLU A 40 7.34 -16.63 12.52
C GLU A 40 6.81 -18.02 12.93
N GLN A 41 5.49 -18.21 13.04
CA GLN A 41 4.91 -19.51 13.35
C GLN A 41 5.19 -20.55 12.26
N VAL A 42 5.19 -20.15 10.97
CA VAL A 42 5.56 -21.04 9.87
C VAL A 42 7.01 -21.48 9.99
N LEU A 43 7.93 -20.54 10.24
CA LEU A 43 9.35 -20.85 10.41
C LEU A 43 9.61 -21.75 11.64
N ARG A 44 8.93 -21.50 12.77
CA ARG A 44 9.02 -22.37 13.95
C ARG A 44 8.57 -23.81 13.65
N LYS A 45 7.46 -23.98 12.92
CA LYS A 45 6.96 -25.30 12.50
C LYS A 45 7.91 -26.04 11.57
N LYS A 46 8.67 -25.31 10.75
CA LYS A 46 9.71 -25.87 9.86
C LYS A 46 11.03 -26.15 10.58
N GLY A 47 11.20 -25.73 11.84
CA GLY A 47 12.46 -25.81 12.54
C GLY A 47 13.51 -24.77 12.09
N GLU A 48 13.09 -23.75 11.36
CA GLU A 48 13.97 -22.73 10.75
C GLU A 48 14.05 -21.43 11.58
N TYR A 49 13.26 -21.31 12.66
CA TYR A 49 13.25 -20.12 13.51
C TYR A 49 14.33 -20.15 14.58
N SER A 50 15.05 -19.03 14.74
CA SER A 50 15.92 -18.77 15.88
C SER A 50 15.94 -17.26 16.20
N GLN A 51 16.58 -16.85 17.31
CA GLN A 51 16.77 -15.43 17.61
C GLN A 51 17.62 -14.70 16.54
N LYS A 52 18.52 -15.44 15.87
CA LYS A 52 19.38 -14.92 14.80
C LYS A 52 18.75 -15.04 13.42
N TYR A 53 17.69 -15.85 13.26
CA TYR A 53 16.96 -16.06 12.01
C TYR A 53 15.47 -15.93 12.29
N ARG A 54 14.92 -14.76 12.03
CA ARG A 54 13.52 -14.39 12.32
C ARG A 54 13.01 -13.35 11.35
N PRO A 55 11.70 -13.27 11.08
CA PRO A 55 11.16 -12.29 10.13
C PRO A 55 11.19 -10.89 10.72
N LEU A 56 11.93 -9.99 10.06
CA LEU A 56 12.05 -8.58 10.37
C LEU A 56 11.55 -7.75 9.18
N ALA A 57 10.57 -6.88 9.41
CA ALA A 57 10.00 -6.09 8.32
C ALA A 57 10.99 -5.03 7.82
N VAL A 58 11.12 -4.91 6.50
CA VAL A 58 11.92 -3.88 5.82
C VAL A 58 11.03 -2.82 5.16
N HIS A 59 9.79 -3.18 4.87
CA HIS A 59 8.70 -2.28 4.47
C HIS A 59 7.35 -2.82 4.97
N ARG A 60 6.29 -2.13 4.66
CA ARG A 60 4.95 -2.55 5.06
C ARG A 60 3.92 -2.30 3.98
N LEU A 61 2.88 -3.13 3.95
CA LEU A 61 1.62 -2.89 3.27
C LEU A 61 0.55 -2.52 4.30
N ASP A 62 -0.47 -1.78 3.89
CA ASP A 62 -1.64 -1.53 4.73
C ASP A 62 -2.36 -2.86 5.04
N ARG A 63 -3.17 -2.87 6.12
CA ARG A 63 -3.91 -4.08 6.54
C ARG A 63 -4.67 -4.71 5.37
N ASP A 64 -5.41 -3.89 4.64
CA ASP A 64 -6.34 -4.34 3.61
C ASP A 64 -5.72 -4.39 2.19
N THR A 65 -4.44 -4.02 2.06
CA THR A 65 -3.64 -4.23 0.85
C THR A 65 -3.08 -5.65 0.83
N SER A 66 -3.29 -6.40 -0.25
CA SER A 66 -2.69 -7.73 -0.47
C SER A 66 -1.46 -7.65 -1.37
N GLY A 67 -0.72 -8.76 -1.50
CA GLY A 67 0.34 -8.95 -2.49
C GLY A 67 1.75 -9.02 -1.93
N VAL A 68 2.74 -8.80 -2.78
CA VAL A 68 4.16 -9.06 -2.51
C VAL A 68 4.69 -8.21 -1.37
N MET A 69 5.26 -8.86 -0.37
CA MET A 69 5.92 -8.20 0.77
C MET A 69 7.22 -8.91 1.13
N MET A 70 8.27 -8.11 1.41
CA MET A 70 9.61 -8.57 1.80
C MET A 70 9.81 -8.46 3.31
N PHE A 71 10.46 -9.48 3.87
CA PHE A 71 11.05 -9.48 5.21
C PHE A 71 12.54 -9.79 5.12
N ALA A 72 13.33 -9.21 6.00
CA ALA A 72 14.67 -9.72 6.28
C ALA A 72 14.60 -10.88 7.28
N THR A 73 15.60 -11.74 7.26
CA THR A 73 15.70 -12.91 8.17
C THR A 73 16.51 -12.63 9.44
N ASN A 74 17.31 -11.56 9.42
CA ASN A 74 18.20 -11.17 10.51
C ASN A 74 18.42 -9.64 10.51
N GLU A 75 18.94 -9.11 11.64
CA GLU A 75 19.14 -7.68 11.85
C GLU A 75 20.13 -7.05 10.87
N ARG A 76 21.20 -7.78 10.51
CA ARG A 76 22.19 -7.30 9.53
C ARG A 76 21.55 -7.12 8.16
N ALA A 77 20.79 -8.11 7.71
CA ALA A 77 20.05 -8.03 6.45
C ALA A 77 19.01 -6.91 6.47
N GLN A 78 18.24 -6.79 7.58
CA GLN A 78 17.28 -5.71 7.75
C GLN A 78 17.95 -4.34 7.60
N LYS A 79 19.06 -4.12 8.29
CA LYS A 79 19.79 -2.85 8.22
C LYS A 79 20.29 -2.55 6.81
N ILE A 80 20.92 -3.51 6.14
CA ILE A 80 21.44 -3.34 4.75
C ILE A 80 20.29 -2.96 3.82
N ILE A 81 19.17 -3.70 3.86
CA ILE A 81 18.02 -3.43 2.99
C ILE A 81 17.41 -2.06 3.27
N MET A 82 17.21 -1.70 4.54
CA MET A 82 16.57 -0.43 4.91
C MET A 82 17.44 0.78 4.57
N ASP A 83 18.75 0.71 4.82
CA ASP A 83 19.69 1.79 4.54
C ASP A 83 19.83 2.05 3.03
N SER A 84 19.69 1.00 2.21
CA SER A 84 19.81 1.07 0.75
C SER A 84 18.48 0.95 0.00
N TRP A 85 17.33 1.01 0.68
CA TRP A 85 16.00 0.76 0.10
C TRP A 85 15.76 1.50 -1.21
N HIS A 86 16.09 2.80 -1.27
CA HIS A 86 15.82 3.64 -2.43
C HIS A 86 16.72 3.36 -3.65
N THR A 87 17.90 2.76 -3.43
CA THR A 87 18.82 2.37 -4.50
C THR A 87 18.68 0.90 -4.88
N LEU A 88 18.28 0.08 -3.92
CA LEU A 88 18.12 -1.35 -4.06
C LEU A 88 16.81 -1.71 -4.76
N VAL A 89 15.69 -1.09 -4.36
CA VAL A 89 14.38 -1.37 -4.94
C VAL A 89 14.20 -0.59 -6.24
N LYS A 90 14.08 -1.32 -7.34
CA LYS A 90 13.92 -0.78 -8.69
C LYS A 90 12.49 -0.38 -9.00
N SER A 91 11.53 -1.26 -8.63
CA SER A 91 10.12 -1.05 -8.95
C SER A 91 9.21 -1.69 -7.91
N ARG A 92 8.11 -1.00 -7.60
CA ARG A 92 7.00 -1.49 -6.77
C ARG A 92 5.71 -1.15 -7.46
N LYS A 93 5.15 -2.12 -8.18
CA LYS A 93 3.90 -1.93 -8.91
C LYS A 93 2.71 -2.44 -8.13
N TYR A 94 1.64 -1.68 -8.23
CA TYR A 94 0.36 -1.98 -7.61
C TYR A 94 -0.73 -1.98 -8.67
N ILE A 95 -1.77 -2.78 -8.46
CA ILE A 95 -3.02 -2.69 -9.21
C ILE A 95 -4.09 -2.21 -8.24
N ALA A 96 -4.86 -1.22 -8.68
CA ALA A 96 -6.02 -0.72 -7.97
C ALA A 96 -7.24 -0.70 -8.89
N LEU A 97 -8.38 -1.18 -8.39
CA LEU A 97 -9.69 -0.92 -8.98
C LEU A 97 -10.30 0.25 -8.23
N ALA A 98 -10.52 1.37 -8.89
CA ALA A 98 -11.06 2.58 -8.31
C ALA A 98 -12.39 2.98 -8.94
N GLU A 99 -13.25 3.65 -8.16
CA GLU A 99 -14.50 4.22 -8.67
C GLU A 99 -14.21 5.40 -9.60
N ASN A 100 -15.00 5.55 -10.63
CA ASN A 100 -14.96 6.74 -11.47
C ASN A 100 -15.51 7.96 -10.72
N PRO A 101 -15.00 9.18 -10.98
CA PRO A 101 -15.51 10.39 -10.36
C PRO A 101 -17.01 10.56 -10.63
N THR A 102 -17.77 10.82 -9.57
CA THR A 102 -19.19 11.21 -9.70
C THR A 102 -19.35 12.69 -10.03
N ASN A 103 -18.34 13.52 -9.77
CA ASN A 103 -18.31 14.94 -10.05
C ASN A 103 -17.16 15.27 -11.00
N PHE A 104 -17.40 15.12 -12.29
CA PHE A 104 -16.43 15.43 -13.35
C PHE A 104 -16.06 16.91 -13.42
N PHE A 105 -16.97 17.83 -13.03
CA PHE A 105 -16.67 19.27 -13.01
C PHE A 105 -15.62 19.62 -11.95
N LYS A 106 -15.58 18.89 -10.84
CA LYS A 106 -14.61 19.10 -9.76
C LYS A 106 -13.26 18.44 -10.06
N TYR A 107 -13.28 17.21 -10.54
CA TYR A 107 -12.08 16.38 -10.61
C TYR A 107 -11.51 16.24 -12.03
N GLY A 108 -12.34 16.46 -13.05
CA GLY A 108 -11.97 16.17 -14.44
C GLY A 108 -11.84 14.66 -14.69
N ILE A 109 -11.27 14.34 -15.84
CA ILE A 109 -10.91 12.97 -16.21
C ILE A 109 -9.39 12.89 -16.24
N LEU A 110 -8.81 11.95 -15.51
CA LEU A 110 -7.36 11.72 -15.57
C LEU A 110 -6.94 11.26 -16.98
N PRO A 111 -5.77 11.70 -17.47
CA PRO A 111 -5.18 11.15 -18.69
C PRO A 111 -4.87 9.66 -18.50
N ASP A 112 -4.51 8.94 -19.57
CA ASP A 112 -4.23 7.51 -19.51
C ASP A 112 -2.98 7.17 -18.69
N SER A 113 -2.09 8.13 -18.48
CA SER A 113 -0.95 8.00 -17.59
C SER A 113 -0.50 9.37 -17.05
N GLY A 114 0.20 9.36 -15.94
CA GLY A 114 0.71 10.59 -15.34
C GLY A 114 1.36 10.37 -13.99
N ILE A 115 1.59 11.47 -13.30
CA ILE A 115 2.20 11.49 -11.97
C ILE A 115 1.29 12.27 -11.02
N ILE A 116 1.03 11.73 -9.85
CA ILE A 116 0.42 12.45 -8.73
C ILE A 116 1.57 12.79 -7.77
N ASP A 117 1.94 14.06 -7.71
CA ASP A 117 3.04 14.61 -6.90
C ASP A 117 2.45 15.58 -5.87
N ASP A 118 1.64 15.04 -4.98
CA ASP A 118 0.95 15.80 -3.93
C ASP A 118 1.48 15.37 -2.56
N SER A 119 1.85 16.34 -1.72
CA SER A 119 2.26 16.07 -0.34
C SER A 119 1.10 15.51 0.49
N LEU A 120 1.44 14.65 1.44
CA LEU A 120 0.47 14.06 2.36
C LEU A 120 0.61 14.68 3.74
N SER A 121 -0.53 14.91 4.38
CA SER A 121 -0.68 15.16 5.82
C SER A 121 -1.45 14.02 6.47
N TYR A 122 -1.43 13.93 7.80
CA TYR A 122 -2.11 12.89 8.56
C TYR A 122 -3.06 13.50 9.57
N ASN A 123 -4.28 13.01 9.62
CA ASN A 123 -5.25 13.43 10.62
C ASN A 123 -4.99 12.76 11.99
N ALA A 124 -5.78 13.15 13.01
CA ALA A 124 -5.68 12.60 14.37
C ALA A 124 -5.84 11.06 14.44
N TYR A 125 -6.46 10.45 13.44
CA TYR A 125 -6.60 8.98 13.31
C TYR A 125 -5.46 8.35 12.52
N ASN A 126 -4.42 9.15 12.20
CA ASN A 126 -3.26 8.72 11.43
C ASN A 126 -3.64 8.17 10.02
N ILE A 127 -4.66 8.77 9.39
CA ILE A 127 -5.07 8.53 8.02
C ILE A 127 -4.43 9.63 7.16
N GLY A 128 -3.67 9.23 6.13
CA GLY A 128 -3.04 10.15 5.19
C GLY A 128 -4.07 10.80 4.27
N TYR A 129 -3.91 12.08 3.97
CA TYR A 129 -4.72 12.81 3.01
C TYR A 129 -3.87 13.85 2.28
N VAL A 130 -4.31 14.23 1.07
CA VAL A 130 -3.71 15.34 0.32
C VAL A 130 -4.33 16.63 0.83
N ALA A 131 -3.50 17.55 1.35
CA ALA A 131 -3.95 18.86 1.79
C ALA A 131 -4.31 19.71 0.55
N GLU A 132 -5.54 20.20 0.45
CA GLU A 132 -5.93 21.14 -0.61
C GLU A 132 -5.22 22.47 -0.35
N ARG A 133 -4.31 22.86 -1.25
CA ARG A 133 -3.73 24.20 -1.22
C ARG A 133 -4.83 25.23 -1.53
N GLY A 134 -5.33 25.91 -0.50
CA GLY A 134 -6.00 27.21 -0.68
C GLY A 134 -7.52 27.25 -0.78
N THR A 135 -8.31 26.28 -0.31
CA THR A 135 -9.77 26.48 -0.13
C THR A 135 -10.28 25.89 1.17
N MET A 136 -10.23 26.74 2.24
CA MET A 136 -11.20 26.61 3.33
C MET A 136 -12.58 27.02 2.79
N ARG A 137 -13.30 26.14 2.12
CA ARG A 137 -14.75 26.25 1.91
C ARG A 137 -15.42 25.02 2.45
N GLY A 138 -16.09 25.20 3.58
CA GLY A 138 -16.96 24.21 4.17
C GLY A 138 -17.98 23.71 3.13
N ALA A 139 -17.95 22.44 2.81
CA ALA A 139 -19.01 21.78 2.08
C ALA A 139 -19.88 21.02 3.08
N GLY A 140 -21.06 21.53 3.22
CA GLY A 140 -22.24 21.28 3.97
C GLY A 140 -22.59 19.91 4.50
N ARG A 141 -23.19 19.99 5.70
CA ARG A 141 -24.18 19.12 6.34
C ARG A 141 -23.83 17.63 6.46
N GLY A 142 -23.13 17.35 7.56
CA GLY A 142 -22.99 16.02 8.11
C GLY A 142 -21.85 15.99 9.11
N LYS A 143 -22.14 16.37 10.36
CA LYS A 143 -21.24 16.48 11.54
C LYS A 143 -19.84 17.02 11.21
N ASP A 144 -19.73 18.31 11.31
CA ASP A 144 -18.47 19.06 11.25
C ASP A 144 -17.41 18.40 12.13
N VAL A 145 -16.43 17.78 11.50
CA VAL A 145 -15.12 17.67 12.13
C VAL A 145 -14.52 19.07 12.00
N ARG A 146 -14.86 19.94 12.96
CA ARG A 146 -14.24 21.26 13.13
C ARG A 146 -12.73 21.02 13.12
N ALA A 147 -12.03 21.70 12.25
CA ALA A 147 -10.61 21.93 12.32
C ALA A 147 -10.33 22.73 13.59
N VAL A 148 -10.30 22.04 14.74
CA VAL A 148 -9.86 22.60 16.01
C VAL A 148 -8.34 22.59 15.96
N GLY A 149 -7.77 23.78 15.79
CA GLY A 149 -6.33 24.03 15.94
C GLY A 149 -5.48 23.31 14.92
N ILE A 150 -5.38 23.83 13.71
CA ILE A 150 -4.38 23.41 12.73
C ILE A 150 -3.01 23.79 13.31
N LYS A 151 -2.40 22.88 14.10
CA LYS A 151 -0.94 22.75 14.04
C LYS A 151 -0.66 22.49 12.58
N THR A 152 0.21 23.27 11.95
CA THR A 152 0.74 23.01 10.61
C THR A 152 1.33 21.61 10.62
N GLU A 153 0.51 20.60 10.29
CA GLU A 153 0.94 19.22 10.23
C GLU A 153 1.97 19.16 9.12
N LYS A 154 3.12 18.58 9.43
CA LYS A 154 4.27 18.49 8.54
C LYS A 154 3.83 17.79 7.25
N GLU A 155 3.73 18.52 6.15
CA GLU A 155 3.52 17.95 4.83
C GLU A 155 4.72 17.05 4.47
N ILE A 156 4.43 15.85 4.00
CA ILE A 156 5.43 14.87 3.62
C ILE A 156 5.30 14.63 2.12
N SER A 157 6.37 14.90 1.38
CA SER A 157 6.42 14.66 -0.06
C SER A 157 6.05 13.22 -0.40
N ALA A 158 5.18 13.05 -1.38
CA ALA A 158 4.71 11.77 -1.87
C ALA A 158 4.52 11.83 -3.40
N ARG A 159 5.01 10.81 -4.12
CA ARG A 159 4.94 10.75 -5.58
C ARG A 159 4.52 9.36 -6.03
N THR A 160 3.47 9.32 -6.86
CA THR A 160 2.88 8.09 -7.42
C THR A 160 2.73 8.25 -8.93
N HIS A 161 3.35 7.38 -9.70
CA HIS A 161 3.09 7.24 -11.12
C HIS A 161 1.84 6.39 -11.30
N PHE A 162 1.03 6.71 -12.29
CA PHE A 162 -0.15 5.93 -12.64
C PHE A 162 -0.25 5.71 -14.15
N LYS A 163 -0.80 4.56 -14.50
CA LYS A 163 -1.25 4.21 -15.84
C LYS A 163 -2.64 3.61 -15.72
N ILE A 164 -3.58 4.10 -16.52
CA ILE A 164 -4.89 3.50 -16.62
C ILE A 164 -4.79 2.32 -17.59
N VAL A 165 -5.12 1.14 -17.11
CA VAL A 165 -5.04 -0.10 -17.91
C VAL A 165 -6.40 -0.57 -18.39
N LYS A 166 -7.48 -0.14 -17.73
CA LYS A 166 -8.86 -0.37 -18.17
C LYS A 166 -9.78 0.71 -17.64
N ARG A 167 -10.72 1.18 -18.46
CA ARG A 167 -11.86 2.00 -18.06
C ARG A 167 -13.15 1.24 -18.31
N SER A 168 -14.06 1.29 -17.36
CA SER A 168 -15.44 0.83 -17.52
C SER A 168 -16.41 1.92 -17.07
N GLY A 169 -17.72 1.68 -17.20
CA GLY A 169 -18.72 2.68 -16.85
C GLY A 169 -18.68 3.16 -15.39
N ARG A 170 -18.29 2.31 -14.46
CA ARG A 170 -18.27 2.61 -13.02
C ARG A 170 -16.86 2.64 -12.42
N PHE A 171 -15.93 1.92 -13.01
CA PHE A 171 -14.60 1.67 -12.45
C PHE A 171 -13.49 1.95 -13.44
N THR A 172 -12.33 2.26 -12.89
CA THR A 172 -11.07 2.35 -13.62
C THR A 172 -10.04 1.48 -12.92
N VAL A 173 -9.33 0.65 -13.69
CA VAL A 173 -8.20 -0.14 -13.21
C VAL A 173 -6.92 0.65 -13.45
N PHE A 174 -6.17 0.87 -12.40
CA PHE A 174 -4.89 1.56 -12.43
C PHE A 174 -3.75 0.58 -12.19
N GLU A 175 -2.68 0.68 -12.98
CA GLU A 175 -1.34 0.28 -12.60
C GLU A 175 -0.65 1.50 -11.97
N LEU A 176 -0.06 1.30 -10.79
CA LEU A 176 0.58 2.38 -10.04
C LEU A 176 2.00 1.97 -9.65
N GLU A 177 2.92 2.94 -9.66
CA GLU A 177 4.29 2.76 -9.24
C GLU A 177 4.70 3.86 -8.25
N LEU A 178 5.45 3.48 -7.22
CA LEU A 178 5.76 4.35 -6.10
C LEU A 178 7.23 4.78 -6.09
N ASP A 179 7.50 6.09 -6.22
CA ASP A 179 8.81 6.66 -5.89
C ASP A 179 9.00 6.75 -4.37
N THR A 180 7.93 7.08 -3.66
CA THR A 180 7.89 7.16 -2.20
C THR A 180 6.94 6.10 -1.63
N GLY A 181 7.09 5.76 -0.35
CA GLY A 181 6.25 4.74 0.30
C GLY A 181 5.57 5.27 1.57
N ARG A 182 4.79 6.36 1.46
CA ARG A 182 4.09 6.95 2.61
C ARG A 182 2.85 6.13 2.96
N LYS A 183 2.50 6.12 4.23
CA LYS A 183 1.29 5.43 4.70
C LYS A 183 0.06 5.90 3.94
N ASN A 184 -0.75 4.97 3.45
CA ASN A 184 -1.96 5.23 2.67
C ASN A 184 -1.75 6.04 1.37
N GLN A 185 -0.54 6.16 0.84
CA GLN A 185 -0.20 7.08 -0.25
C GLN A 185 -1.09 6.90 -1.49
N ILE A 186 -1.17 5.70 -2.05
CA ILE A 186 -2.00 5.42 -3.23
C ILE A 186 -3.47 5.77 -2.96
N ARG A 187 -3.98 5.38 -1.81
CA ARG A 187 -5.37 5.60 -1.38
C ARG A 187 -5.71 7.09 -1.33
N ALA A 188 -4.85 7.89 -0.68
CA ALA A 188 -5.00 9.33 -0.57
C ALA A 188 -4.89 10.01 -1.95
N HIS A 189 -3.89 9.63 -2.74
CA HIS A 189 -3.66 10.20 -4.07
C HIS A 189 -4.84 9.94 -5.02
N LEU A 190 -5.29 8.71 -5.16
CA LEU A 190 -6.42 8.40 -6.05
C LEU A 190 -7.71 9.08 -5.56
N ALA A 191 -7.99 9.05 -4.26
CA ALA A 191 -9.18 9.70 -3.70
C ALA A 191 -9.15 11.23 -3.92
N SER A 192 -7.99 11.89 -3.81
CA SER A 192 -7.85 13.34 -4.07
C SER A 192 -8.18 13.71 -5.52
N LYS A 193 -8.00 12.78 -6.45
CA LYS A 193 -8.34 12.93 -7.87
C LYS A 193 -9.77 12.48 -8.20
N GLY A 194 -10.56 12.11 -7.19
CA GLY A 194 -11.94 11.65 -7.37
C GLY A 194 -12.10 10.17 -7.74
N TYR A 195 -11.03 9.39 -7.63
CA TYR A 195 -10.99 7.94 -7.90
C TYR A 195 -10.76 7.13 -6.62
N PRO A 196 -11.67 7.13 -5.62
CA PRO A 196 -11.50 6.33 -4.43
C PRO A 196 -11.41 4.83 -4.81
N ILE A 197 -10.53 4.10 -4.15
CA ILE A 197 -10.36 2.66 -4.39
C ILE A 197 -11.64 1.93 -3.94
N ALA A 198 -12.21 1.07 -4.78
CA ALA A 198 -13.40 0.29 -4.46
C ALA A 198 -13.19 -0.50 -3.15
N GLY A 199 -14.18 -0.45 -2.25
CA GLY A 199 -14.10 -1.05 -0.90
C GLY A 199 -13.33 -0.23 0.12
N ASP A 200 -12.77 0.94 -0.23
CA ASP A 200 -12.03 1.78 0.72
C ASP A 200 -12.94 2.77 1.46
N LYS A 201 -13.54 2.29 2.54
CA LYS A 201 -14.46 3.10 3.37
C LYS A 201 -13.80 4.33 3.99
N ASN A 202 -12.48 4.31 4.26
CA ASN A 202 -11.76 5.44 4.84
C ASN A 202 -11.60 6.60 3.86
N TYR A 203 -11.64 6.32 2.55
CA TYR A 203 -11.53 7.31 1.48
C TYR A 203 -12.83 7.48 0.71
N ARG A 204 -13.98 7.16 1.35
CA ARG A 204 -15.33 7.42 0.86
C ARG A 204 -15.69 6.69 -0.43
N ALA A 205 -15.15 5.50 -0.65
CA ALA A 205 -15.68 4.62 -1.67
C ALA A 205 -17.14 4.29 -1.38
N HIS A 206 -17.99 4.35 -2.41
CA HIS A 206 -19.42 4.07 -2.34
C HIS A 206 -19.73 2.61 -2.65
N SER A 207 -18.82 1.89 -3.27
CA SER A 207 -18.97 0.49 -3.68
C SER A 207 -17.98 -0.42 -2.96
N ASP A 208 -18.40 -1.66 -2.79
CA ASP A 208 -17.58 -2.75 -2.25
C ASP A 208 -17.91 -4.04 -3.01
N PRO A 209 -17.55 -4.11 -4.33
CA PRO A 209 -18.02 -5.17 -5.21
C PRO A 209 -17.47 -6.55 -4.86
N PHE A 210 -16.39 -6.61 -4.07
CA PHE A 210 -15.69 -7.86 -3.74
C PHE A 210 -15.53 -8.10 -2.24
N GLY A 211 -16.21 -7.32 -1.38
CA GLY A 211 -16.12 -7.43 0.07
C GLY A 211 -14.74 -7.07 0.64
N ARG A 212 -13.94 -6.31 -0.14
CA ARG A 212 -12.56 -5.93 0.22
C ARG A 212 -12.11 -4.65 -0.47
N MET A 213 -11.09 -4.00 0.09
CA MET A 213 -10.38 -2.93 -0.61
C MET A 213 -9.60 -3.50 -1.80
N CYS A 214 -9.85 -2.94 -2.99
CA CYS A 214 -9.27 -3.41 -4.25
C CYS A 214 -7.91 -2.76 -4.53
N LEU A 215 -6.94 -2.96 -3.64
CA LEU A 215 -5.55 -2.56 -3.79
C LEU A 215 -4.63 -3.77 -3.59
N HIS A 216 -3.74 -4.00 -4.55
CA HIS A 216 -2.85 -5.15 -4.57
C HIS A 216 -1.43 -4.75 -4.95
N ALA A 217 -0.44 -5.12 -4.13
CA ALA A 217 0.98 -4.97 -4.42
C ALA A 217 1.39 -6.11 -5.36
N ARG A 218 1.36 -5.84 -6.68
CA ARG A 218 1.55 -6.84 -7.72
C ARG A 218 3.00 -7.27 -7.84
N THR A 219 3.93 -6.30 -7.90
CA THR A 219 5.33 -6.56 -8.26
C THR A 219 6.28 -5.88 -7.28
N LEU A 220 7.35 -6.59 -6.95
CA LEU A 220 8.53 -6.06 -6.28
C LEU A 220 9.77 -6.48 -7.06
N GLU A 221 10.52 -5.49 -7.57
CA GLU A 221 11.79 -5.68 -8.27
C GLU A 221 12.92 -5.01 -7.49
N TYR A 222 14.01 -5.72 -7.28
CA TYR A 222 15.15 -5.18 -6.55
C TYR A 222 16.46 -5.85 -6.99
N ASN A 223 17.58 -5.13 -6.78
CA ASN A 223 18.91 -5.72 -6.90
C ASN A 223 19.28 -6.38 -5.56
N ASP A 224 19.61 -7.65 -5.59
CA ASP A 224 20.06 -8.36 -4.40
C ASP A 224 21.40 -7.80 -3.91
N PRO A 225 21.47 -7.26 -2.68
CA PRO A 225 22.68 -6.58 -2.22
C PRO A 225 23.85 -7.52 -1.90
N TRP A 226 23.63 -8.84 -1.92
CA TRP A 226 24.67 -9.84 -1.67
C TRP A 226 25.20 -10.48 -2.96
N THR A 227 24.35 -10.62 -3.97
CA THR A 227 24.72 -11.26 -5.25
C THR A 227 24.86 -10.26 -6.40
N GLY A 228 24.25 -9.08 -6.28
CA GLY A 228 24.15 -8.09 -7.35
C GLY A 228 23.12 -8.44 -8.44
N GLU A 229 22.44 -9.58 -8.31
CA GLU A 229 21.43 -10.02 -9.27
C GLU A 229 20.13 -9.23 -9.13
N GLU A 230 19.50 -8.96 -10.25
CA GLU A 230 18.14 -8.43 -10.28
C GLU A 230 17.14 -9.55 -9.99
N LYS A 231 16.28 -9.34 -8.99
CA LYS A 231 15.22 -10.26 -8.61
C LYS A 231 13.86 -9.58 -8.75
N LYS A 232 12.94 -10.31 -9.35
CA LYS A 232 11.55 -9.89 -9.55
C LYS A 232 10.59 -10.92 -8.97
N PHE A 233 9.63 -10.43 -8.18
CA PHE A 233 8.54 -11.24 -7.64
C PHE A 233 7.21 -10.61 -8.05
N GLU A 234 6.31 -11.44 -8.54
CA GLU A 234 5.00 -11.00 -9.01
C GLU A 234 3.91 -11.94 -8.49
N VAL A 235 2.86 -11.36 -7.92
CA VAL A 235 1.62 -12.03 -7.56
C VAL A 235 0.50 -11.33 -8.32
N PRO A 236 -0.27 -12.03 -9.15
CA PRO A 236 -1.37 -11.42 -9.87
C PRO A 236 -2.48 -10.99 -8.91
N GLU A 237 -3.10 -9.87 -9.21
CA GLU A 237 -4.32 -9.41 -8.54
C GLU A 237 -5.49 -10.34 -8.83
N PRO A 238 -6.57 -10.30 -8.02
CA PRO A 238 -7.77 -11.09 -8.26
C PRO A 238 -8.35 -10.87 -9.66
N GLN A 239 -8.54 -11.94 -10.41
CA GLN A 239 -8.97 -11.90 -11.82
C GLN A 239 -10.37 -11.28 -12.00
N GLU A 240 -11.22 -11.35 -10.98
CA GLU A 240 -12.55 -10.73 -10.98
C GLU A 240 -12.52 -9.21 -11.11
N TRP A 241 -11.43 -8.53 -10.74
CA TRP A 241 -11.28 -7.07 -10.90
C TRP A 241 -11.28 -6.65 -12.36
N TRP A 242 -10.93 -7.57 -13.26
CA TRP A 242 -10.92 -7.33 -14.70
C TRP A 242 -12.29 -7.51 -15.36
N LYS A 243 -13.28 -8.02 -14.63
CA LYS A 243 -14.62 -8.33 -15.17
C LYS A 243 -15.66 -7.23 -14.93
N VAL A 244 -15.30 -6.17 -14.20
CA VAL A 244 -16.16 -5.02 -13.88
C VAL A 244 -16.06 -3.90 -14.90
#